data_7921ba501c2971d729136758d41e9b6b
#
_entry.id   7921ba501c2971d729136758d41e9b6b
#
_cell.length_a   1.000
_cell.length_b   1.000
_cell.length_c   1.000
_cell.angle_alpha   90.00
_cell.angle_beta   90.00
_cell.angle_gamma   90.00
#
_symmetry.space_group_name_H-M   'P 1'
#
loop_
_entity.id
_entity.type
_entity.pdbx_description
1 polymer ?
#
loop_
_entity_poly.entity_id
_entity_poly.type
_entity_poly.pdbx_seq_one_letter_code
_entity_poly.pdbx_strand_id
1 'polypeptide(L)'
;RDYKVSYPERVASMPLLRGVMSPHKFTDDDLETLHKWNVKLVRAQITRDWGKANTDRDLAEYDRWLDGKLDHLEEVFKKARKYGILFVIDLHSPPGGRDETRDMHMFYDKKYADHFIKVWQRIARRFKGNPSVWAYDLVNEPVQTRPAPYDYWNLQRMAAEAVRRIDPDTPIVIESNEWDSPVAFRYLSPLAMDNVIYQVHMYHPGQFTHQFVGNSYGEQGKRDFVRYPGKMGSEYWDKEMIRKRLQAVRDFQKRHNARIFVGEFSAILWAPGAADYLRDCIEIFEEYGWDWTYHAFRESK
;
A
#
# COMPACT_ATOMS: atom_id res chain seq x y z
N ARG A 1 5.93 -11.52 -19.94
CA ARG A 1 6.76 -11.85 -18.74
C ARG A 1 8.05 -11.03 -18.66
N ASP A 2 8.47 -10.39 -19.76
CA ASP A 2 9.69 -9.60 -19.80
C ASP A 2 9.43 -8.11 -20.11
N TYR A 3 8.24 -7.65 -19.77
CA TYR A 3 7.86 -6.25 -19.96
C TYR A 3 8.77 -5.34 -19.12
N LYS A 4 9.31 -4.28 -19.76
CA LYS A 4 10.05 -3.22 -19.08
C LYS A 4 9.21 -1.96 -19.04
N VAL A 5 8.93 -1.50 -17.84
CA VAL A 5 8.08 -0.34 -17.61
C VAL A 5 8.79 0.93 -18.04
N SER A 6 8.11 1.77 -18.79
CA SER A 6 8.53 3.14 -19.08
C SER A 6 7.71 4.13 -18.26
N TYR A 7 8.32 5.24 -17.90
CA TYR A 7 7.69 6.31 -17.15
C TYR A 7 7.79 7.63 -17.92
N PRO A 8 6.72 8.47 -17.87
CA PRO A 8 6.82 9.84 -18.40
C PRO A 8 7.92 10.61 -17.66
N GLU A 9 8.54 11.57 -18.33
CA GLU A 9 9.65 12.36 -17.76
C GLU A 9 9.33 12.93 -16.38
N ARG A 10 8.12 13.45 -16.20
CA ARG A 10 7.68 14.00 -14.91
C ARG A 10 7.69 12.99 -13.75
N VAL A 11 7.56 11.69 -14.06
CA VAL A 11 7.65 10.60 -13.07
C VAL A 11 9.08 10.10 -12.98
N ALA A 12 9.75 9.88 -14.12
CA ALA A 12 11.12 9.37 -14.18
C ALA A 12 12.13 10.31 -13.49
N SER A 13 11.93 11.63 -13.62
CA SER A 13 12.81 12.65 -13.01
C SER A 13 12.45 12.99 -11.56
N MET A 14 11.33 12.48 -11.06
CA MET A 14 10.90 12.77 -9.69
C MET A 14 11.87 12.20 -8.67
N PRO A 15 12.31 13.00 -7.68
CA PRO A 15 13.18 12.49 -6.63
C PRO A 15 12.48 11.41 -5.80
N LEU A 16 13.25 10.69 -5.01
CA LEU A 16 12.72 9.74 -4.04
C LEU A 16 11.78 10.48 -3.08
N LEU A 17 10.59 9.94 -2.92
CA LEU A 17 9.54 10.51 -2.06
C LEU A 17 9.48 9.78 -0.73
N ARG A 18 9.43 10.55 0.35
CA ARG A 18 9.36 10.06 1.73
C ARG A 18 8.10 10.57 2.39
N GLY A 19 7.45 9.71 3.16
CA GLY A 19 6.25 10.15 3.83
C GLY A 19 5.67 9.16 4.82
N VAL A 20 4.36 9.27 4.99
CA VAL A 20 3.61 8.52 5.98
C VAL A 20 2.28 8.03 5.42
N MET A 21 1.73 6.99 6.06
CA MET A 21 0.32 6.69 5.92
C MET A 21 -0.51 7.68 6.73
N SER A 22 -1.70 7.94 6.24
CA SER A 22 -2.58 8.97 6.74
C SER A 22 -3.36 8.59 8.00
N PRO A 23 -3.82 9.58 8.76
CA PRO A 23 -4.95 9.40 9.64
C PRO A 23 -6.24 9.15 8.82
N HIS A 24 -7.28 8.66 9.47
CA HIS A 24 -8.61 8.48 8.84
C HIS A 24 -9.24 9.80 8.38
N LYS A 25 -8.91 10.88 9.06
CA LYS A 25 -9.35 12.24 8.75
C LYS A 25 -8.16 13.19 8.87
N PHE A 26 -8.03 14.06 7.88
CA PHE A 26 -7.02 15.11 7.91
C PHE A 26 -7.60 16.40 8.46
N THR A 27 -6.90 16.98 9.42
CA THR A 27 -7.16 18.34 9.91
C THR A 27 -6.10 19.29 9.35
N ASP A 28 -6.31 20.59 9.51
CA ASP A 28 -5.31 21.58 9.12
C ASP A 28 -4.01 21.43 9.94
N ASP A 29 -4.13 21.07 11.22
CA ASP A 29 -2.99 20.77 12.08
C ASP A 29 -2.19 19.55 11.60
N ASP A 30 -2.87 18.52 11.08
CA ASP A 30 -2.19 17.36 10.50
C ASP A 30 -1.33 17.78 9.30
N LEU A 31 -1.88 18.55 8.37
CA LEU A 31 -1.16 19.02 7.19
C LEU A 31 0.02 19.93 7.56
N GLU A 32 -0.16 20.83 8.51
CA GLU A 32 0.91 21.71 8.99
C GLU A 32 2.03 20.91 9.67
N THR A 33 1.68 19.92 10.48
CA THR A 33 2.65 19.03 11.13
C THR A 33 3.45 18.24 10.11
N LEU A 34 2.77 17.64 9.12
CA LEU A 34 3.44 16.91 8.04
C LEU A 34 4.39 17.81 7.24
N HIS A 35 3.98 19.04 6.97
CA HIS A 35 4.84 20.02 6.31
C HIS A 35 6.09 20.33 7.15
N LYS A 36 5.94 20.58 8.47
CA LYS A 36 7.05 20.80 9.38
C LYS A 36 8.02 19.63 9.45
N TRP A 37 7.52 18.41 9.28
CA TRP A 37 8.33 17.18 9.22
C TRP A 37 8.94 16.93 7.84
N ASN A 38 8.74 17.82 6.89
CA ASN A 38 9.20 17.70 5.51
C ASN A 38 8.66 16.46 4.79
N VAL A 39 7.47 16.02 5.14
CA VAL A 39 6.76 14.93 4.45
C VAL A 39 6.37 15.39 3.05
N LYS A 40 6.68 14.57 2.04
CA LYS A 40 6.36 14.85 0.64
C LYS A 40 5.32 13.92 0.05
N LEU A 41 5.09 12.77 0.67
CA LEU A 41 4.16 11.75 0.20
C LEU A 41 3.27 11.26 1.34
N VAL A 42 1.98 11.19 1.09
CA VAL A 42 1.01 10.61 2.02
C VAL A 42 0.23 9.53 1.29
N ARG A 43 0.23 8.32 1.83
CA ARG A 43 -0.66 7.26 1.38
C ARG A 43 -1.99 7.43 2.09
N ALA A 44 -2.97 7.99 1.37
CA ALA A 44 -4.30 8.32 1.90
C ALA A 44 -5.22 7.11 1.82
N GLN A 45 -5.44 6.46 2.95
CA GLN A 45 -6.25 5.25 3.01
C GLN A 45 -7.75 5.55 3.02
N ILE A 46 -8.47 4.94 2.08
CA ILE A 46 -9.93 4.90 2.07
C ILE A 46 -10.33 3.60 2.77
N THR A 47 -10.54 3.68 4.07
CA THR A 47 -10.69 2.51 4.92
C THR A 47 -11.84 2.64 5.92
N ARG A 48 -12.42 1.50 6.26
CA ARG A 48 -13.32 1.30 7.39
C ARG A 48 -13.34 -0.18 7.78
N ASP A 49 -13.74 -0.46 9.00
CA ASP A 49 -13.99 -1.83 9.49
C ASP A 49 -12.82 -2.81 9.26
N TRP A 50 -11.59 -2.29 9.25
CA TRP A 50 -10.40 -3.11 9.07
C TRP A 50 -10.36 -4.28 10.07
N GLY A 51 -10.06 -5.45 9.56
CA GLY A 51 -10.00 -6.67 10.36
C GLY A 51 -11.34 -7.40 10.57
N LYS A 52 -12.47 -6.81 10.13
CA LYS A 52 -13.78 -7.48 10.15
C LYS A 52 -14.01 -8.22 8.84
N ALA A 53 -14.53 -9.44 8.95
CA ALA A 53 -14.96 -10.22 7.79
C ALA A 53 -16.36 -9.80 7.32
N ASN A 54 -16.64 -10.04 6.05
CA ASN A 54 -17.96 -9.90 5.43
C ASN A 54 -18.55 -8.48 5.50
N THR A 55 -17.72 -7.45 5.43
CA THR A 55 -18.13 -6.05 5.34
C THR A 55 -18.34 -5.60 3.89
N ASP A 56 -18.86 -4.37 3.72
CA ASP A 56 -18.93 -3.69 2.41
C ASP A 56 -19.71 -4.46 1.33
N ARG A 57 -20.73 -5.19 1.74
CA ARG A 57 -21.54 -6.06 0.86
C ARG A 57 -22.76 -5.36 0.26
N ASP A 58 -23.27 -4.31 0.91
CA ASP A 58 -24.30 -3.44 0.35
C ASP A 58 -23.62 -2.37 -0.52
N LEU A 59 -23.65 -2.57 -1.83
CA LEU A 59 -22.92 -1.71 -2.76
C LEU A 59 -23.49 -0.29 -2.85
N ALA A 60 -24.78 -0.09 -2.63
CA ALA A 60 -25.36 1.24 -2.61
C ALA A 60 -24.90 2.02 -1.38
N GLU A 61 -24.85 1.39 -0.22
CA GLU A 61 -24.30 1.96 1.00
C GLU A 61 -22.80 2.22 0.86
N TYR A 62 -22.06 1.28 0.31
CA TYR A 62 -20.63 1.41 0.04
C TYR A 62 -20.34 2.64 -0.82
N ASP A 63 -21.10 2.85 -1.88
CA ASP A 63 -20.91 4.01 -2.76
C ASP A 63 -21.17 5.34 -2.06
N ARG A 64 -22.19 5.42 -1.20
CA ARG A 64 -22.45 6.63 -0.39
C ARG A 64 -21.29 6.92 0.57
N TRP A 65 -20.79 5.89 1.25
CA TRP A 65 -19.63 6.03 2.12
C TRP A 65 -18.39 6.48 1.32
N LEU A 66 -18.14 5.84 0.19
CA LEU A 66 -17.00 6.17 -0.67
C LEU A 66 -17.07 7.63 -1.14
N ASP A 67 -18.24 8.10 -1.56
CA ASP A 67 -18.43 9.49 -1.97
C ASP A 67 -18.05 10.47 -0.87
N GLY A 68 -18.46 10.22 0.34
CA GLY A 68 -18.08 11.04 1.49
C GLY A 68 -16.57 11.07 1.72
N LYS A 69 -15.89 9.94 1.52
CA LYS A 69 -14.43 9.86 1.61
C LYS A 69 -13.72 10.62 0.48
N LEU A 70 -14.22 10.50 -0.74
CA LEU A 70 -13.66 11.23 -1.88
C LEU A 70 -13.87 12.74 -1.76
N ASP A 71 -15.03 13.16 -1.25
CA ASP A 71 -15.30 14.58 -0.97
C ASP A 71 -14.30 15.13 0.06
N HIS A 72 -14.08 14.39 1.14
CA HIS A 72 -13.09 14.78 2.15
C HIS A 72 -11.67 14.88 1.56
N LEU A 73 -11.23 13.87 0.80
CA LEU A 73 -9.90 13.87 0.19
C LEU A 73 -9.72 15.04 -0.79
N GLU A 74 -10.74 15.37 -1.56
CA GLU A 74 -10.67 16.51 -2.49
C GLU A 74 -10.40 17.83 -1.74
N GLU A 75 -11.06 18.05 -0.61
CA GLU A 75 -10.79 19.22 0.22
C GLU A 75 -9.40 19.18 0.85
N VAL A 76 -8.95 18.00 1.31
CA VAL A 76 -7.58 17.84 1.81
C VAL A 76 -6.55 18.16 0.75
N PHE A 77 -6.74 17.71 -0.48
CA PHE A 77 -5.81 17.97 -1.60
C PHE A 77 -5.71 19.45 -1.92
N LYS A 78 -6.83 20.19 -1.90
CA LYS A 78 -6.84 21.66 -2.08
C LYS A 78 -5.99 22.35 -1.01
N LYS A 79 -6.17 21.96 0.25
CA LYS A 79 -5.42 22.55 1.38
C LYS A 79 -3.94 22.17 1.38
N ALA A 80 -3.62 20.94 0.99
CA ALA A 80 -2.25 20.43 0.98
C ALA A 80 -1.39 21.00 -0.17
N ARG A 81 -2.00 21.52 -1.21
CA ARG A 81 -1.30 22.03 -2.40
C ARG A 81 -0.23 23.06 -2.05
N LYS A 82 -0.51 23.98 -1.14
CA LYS A 82 0.45 25.01 -0.69
C LYS A 82 1.71 24.44 -0.05
N TYR A 83 1.64 23.20 0.46
CA TYR A 83 2.76 22.52 1.09
C TYR A 83 3.54 21.61 0.12
N GLY A 84 3.05 21.43 -1.10
CA GLY A 84 3.66 20.54 -2.08
C GLY A 84 3.61 19.06 -1.69
N ILE A 85 2.66 18.66 -0.82
CA ILE A 85 2.47 17.27 -0.42
C ILE A 85 1.70 16.54 -1.52
N LEU A 86 2.20 15.38 -1.93
CA LEU A 86 1.56 14.48 -2.89
C LEU A 86 0.85 13.33 -2.16
N PHE A 87 -0.20 12.82 -2.79
CA PHE A 87 -1.03 11.76 -2.21
C PHE A 87 -1.14 10.56 -3.12
N VAL A 88 -1.05 9.36 -2.50
CA VAL A 88 -1.50 8.11 -3.09
C VAL A 88 -2.93 7.88 -2.62
N ILE A 89 -3.86 7.68 -3.54
CA ILE A 89 -5.22 7.27 -3.21
C ILE A 89 -5.23 5.75 -3.07
N ASP A 90 -5.36 5.27 -1.84
CA ASP A 90 -5.35 3.86 -1.48
C ASP A 90 -6.78 3.37 -1.21
N LEU A 91 -7.30 2.49 -2.08
CA LEU A 91 -8.55 1.80 -1.81
C LEU A 91 -8.30 0.66 -0.82
N HIS A 92 -8.32 1.00 0.46
CA HIS A 92 -8.00 0.07 1.54
C HIS A 92 -9.13 -0.91 1.86
N SER A 93 -10.38 -0.45 1.75
CA SER A 93 -11.58 -1.27 1.92
C SER A 93 -12.28 -1.46 0.57
N PRO A 94 -12.07 -2.59 -0.11
CA PRO A 94 -12.66 -2.84 -1.43
C PRO A 94 -14.13 -3.23 -1.32
N PRO A 95 -14.93 -3.10 -2.40
CA PRO A 95 -16.31 -3.56 -2.41
C PRO A 95 -16.39 -5.07 -2.18
N GLY A 96 -17.32 -5.49 -1.33
CA GLY A 96 -17.50 -6.88 -0.91
C GLY A 96 -16.63 -7.30 0.26
N GLY A 97 -15.62 -6.52 0.62
CA GLY A 97 -14.75 -6.81 1.76
C GLY A 97 -14.00 -8.15 1.64
N ARG A 98 -13.67 -8.71 2.80
CA ARG A 98 -12.96 -10.00 2.92
C ARG A 98 -13.82 -11.05 3.61
N ASP A 99 -13.57 -12.32 3.31
CA ASP A 99 -14.19 -13.44 4.03
C ASP A 99 -13.43 -13.77 5.33
N GLU A 100 -13.83 -14.83 6.01
CA GLU A 100 -13.21 -15.27 7.28
C GLU A 100 -11.77 -15.74 7.10
N THR A 101 -11.36 -16.15 5.90
CA THR A 101 -9.98 -16.51 5.57
C THR A 101 -9.15 -15.33 5.10
N ARG A 102 -9.75 -14.15 5.08
CA ARG A 102 -9.16 -12.89 4.60
C ARG A 102 -9.04 -12.77 3.09
N ASP A 103 -9.50 -13.76 2.34
CA ASP A 103 -9.64 -13.62 0.89
C ASP A 103 -10.63 -12.52 0.54
N MET A 104 -10.34 -11.75 -0.50
CA MET A 104 -11.25 -10.70 -0.95
C MET A 104 -12.40 -11.27 -1.76
N HIS A 105 -13.64 -10.96 -1.37
CA HIS A 105 -14.83 -11.44 -2.08
C HIS A 105 -14.84 -11.09 -3.57
N MET A 106 -14.29 -9.95 -3.96
CA MET A 106 -14.26 -9.50 -5.35
C MET A 106 -13.45 -10.41 -6.29
N PHE A 107 -12.58 -11.28 -5.75
CA PHE A 107 -11.86 -12.25 -6.56
C PHE A 107 -12.73 -13.46 -6.96
N TYR A 108 -13.81 -13.69 -6.23
CA TYR A 108 -14.70 -14.86 -6.37
C TYR A 108 -16.09 -14.52 -6.88
N ASP A 109 -16.58 -13.31 -6.67
CA ASP A 109 -17.92 -12.87 -7.04
C ASP A 109 -17.87 -11.74 -8.07
N LYS A 110 -18.42 -12.01 -9.25
CA LYS A 110 -18.47 -11.05 -10.36
C LYS A 110 -19.09 -9.71 -9.98
N LYS A 111 -20.10 -9.72 -9.13
CA LYS A 111 -20.78 -8.51 -8.65
C LYS A 111 -19.79 -7.52 -8.04
N TYR A 112 -18.90 -8.00 -7.18
CA TYR A 112 -17.89 -7.16 -6.53
C TYR A 112 -16.70 -6.86 -7.45
N ALA A 113 -16.31 -7.79 -8.30
CA ALA A 113 -15.27 -7.56 -9.31
C ALA A 113 -15.65 -6.43 -10.27
N ASP A 114 -16.88 -6.48 -10.81
CA ASP A 114 -17.41 -5.44 -11.70
C ASP A 114 -17.50 -4.08 -10.96
N HIS A 115 -17.93 -4.12 -9.72
CA HIS A 115 -18.08 -2.90 -8.90
C HIS A 115 -16.72 -2.26 -8.60
N PHE A 116 -15.70 -3.07 -8.32
CA PHE A 116 -14.32 -2.60 -8.13
C PHE A 116 -13.83 -1.79 -9.34
N ILE A 117 -14.07 -2.29 -10.54
CA ILE A 117 -13.69 -1.58 -11.76
C ILE A 117 -14.46 -0.26 -11.88
N LYS A 118 -15.77 -0.25 -11.60
CA LYS A 118 -16.59 0.96 -11.60
C LYS A 118 -16.12 1.99 -10.59
N VAL A 119 -15.73 1.56 -9.41
CA VAL A 119 -15.16 2.42 -8.35
C VAL A 119 -13.92 3.14 -8.89
N TRP A 120 -13.00 2.42 -9.51
CA TRP A 120 -11.79 3.04 -10.04
C TRP A 120 -12.04 3.95 -11.24
N GLN A 121 -12.99 3.62 -12.11
CA GLN A 121 -13.41 4.53 -13.16
C GLN A 121 -13.94 5.84 -12.59
N ARG A 122 -14.72 5.78 -11.53
CA ARG A 122 -15.26 6.95 -10.81
C ARG A 122 -14.17 7.79 -10.17
N ILE A 123 -13.21 7.16 -9.48
CA ILE A 123 -12.07 7.84 -8.88
C ILE A 123 -11.22 8.53 -9.96
N ALA A 124 -10.94 7.83 -11.05
CA ALA A 124 -10.15 8.38 -12.15
C ALA A 124 -10.84 9.60 -12.80
N ARG A 125 -12.14 9.55 -13.05
CA ARG A 125 -12.89 10.70 -13.58
C ARG A 125 -12.82 11.89 -12.66
N ARG A 126 -12.89 11.66 -11.36
CA ARG A 126 -12.91 12.74 -10.37
C ARG A 126 -11.54 13.39 -10.19
N PHE A 127 -10.48 12.62 -10.18
CA PHE A 127 -9.15 13.10 -9.84
C PHE A 127 -8.19 13.26 -11.01
N LYS A 128 -8.62 12.92 -12.22
CA LYS A 128 -7.83 13.15 -13.43
C LYS A 128 -7.30 14.59 -13.46
N GLY A 129 -5.98 14.73 -13.62
CA GLY A 129 -5.32 16.03 -13.69
C GLY A 129 -5.17 16.76 -12.36
N ASN A 130 -5.54 16.14 -11.23
CA ASN A 130 -5.33 16.76 -9.92
C ASN A 130 -3.84 16.75 -9.55
N PRO A 131 -3.19 17.92 -9.36
CA PRO A 131 -1.75 17.98 -9.13
C PRO A 131 -1.31 17.47 -7.77
N SER A 132 -2.23 17.24 -6.82
CA SER A 132 -1.92 16.67 -5.53
C SER A 132 -1.93 15.13 -5.53
N VAL A 133 -2.48 14.50 -6.57
CA VAL A 133 -2.52 13.05 -6.69
C VAL A 133 -1.28 12.55 -7.41
N TRP A 134 -0.46 11.78 -6.70
CA TRP A 134 0.71 11.14 -7.28
C TRP A 134 0.36 9.84 -8.00
N ALA A 135 -0.48 8.99 -7.37
CA ALA A 135 -0.80 7.67 -7.91
C ALA A 135 -2.12 7.12 -7.38
N TYR A 136 -2.68 6.16 -8.11
CA TYR A 136 -3.84 5.36 -7.73
C TYR A 136 -3.40 3.97 -7.28
N ASP A 137 -3.55 3.68 -6.01
CA ASP A 137 -3.24 2.39 -5.39
C ASP A 137 -4.51 1.53 -5.38
N LEU A 138 -4.59 0.59 -6.30
CA LEU A 138 -5.86 -0.01 -6.70
C LEU A 138 -6.53 -0.82 -5.58
N VAL A 139 -5.77 -1.55 -4.78
CA VAL A 139 -6.31 -2.28 -3.64
C VAL A 139 -5.23 -2.60 -2.62
N ASN A 140 -5.53 -2.38 -1.35
CA ASN A 140 -4.63 -2.69 -0.25
C ASN A 140 -4.56 -4.20 0.02
N GLU A 141 -3.35 -4.70 0.07
CA GLU A 141 -3.00 -6.04 0.56
C GLU A 141 -3.89 -7.16 0.01
N PRO A 142 -3.82 -7.45 -1.29
CA PRO A 142 -4.54 -8.57 -1.87
C PRO A 142 -4.24 -9.89 -1.14
N VAL A 143 -5.29 -10.63 -0.81
CA VAL A 143 -5.17 -11.99 -0.28
C VAL A 143 -6.04 -12.91 -1.13
N GLN A 144 -5.38 -13.86 -1.78
CA GLN A 144 -6.00 -14.91 -2.55
C GLN A 144 -5.30 -16.22 -2.23
N THR A 145 -5.97 -17.12 -1.51
CA THR A 145 -5.40 -18.39 -1.03
C THR A 145 -5.83 -19.60 -1.86
N ARG A 146 -6.76 -19.40 -2.78
CA ARG A 146 -7.29 -20.46 -3.66
C ARG A 146 -7.52 -19.92 -5.07
N PRO A 147 -7.63 -20.79 -6.10
CA PRO A 147 -7.93 -20.33 -7.45
C PRO A 147 -9.20 -19.48 -7.50
N ALA A 148 -9.15 -18.37 -8.24
CA ALA A 148 -10.23 -17.41 -8.31
C ALA A 148 -10.52 -17.01 -9.77
N PRO A 149 -11.81 -16.87 -10.18
CA PRO A 149 -12.15 -16.46 -11.54
C PRO A 149 -11.72 -15.02 -11.85
N TYR A 150 -11.63 -14.16 -10.85
CA TYR A 150 -11.17 -12.78 -10.97
C TYR A 150 -9.93 -12.61 -10.07
N ASP A 151 -8.85 -13.34 -10.37
CA ASP A 151 -7.67 -13.37 -9.53
C ASP A 151 -7.07 -11.97 -9.31
N TYR A 152 -6.30 -11.85 -8.23
CA TYR A 152 -5.77 -10.56 -7.79
C TYR A 152 -4.99 -9.80 -8.88
N TRP A 153 -4.28 -10.53 -9.74
CA TRP A 153 -3.50 -9.94 -10.81
C TRP A 153 -4.37 -9.47 -11.97
N ASN A 154 -5.25 -10.36 -12.47
CA ASN A 154 -6.15 -10.04 -13.58
C ASN A 154 -7.13 -8.93 -13.22
N LEU A 155 -7.70 -8.94 -12.01
CA LEU A 155 -8.65 -7.91 -11.61
C LEU A 155 -7.98 -6.54 -11.48
N GLN A 156 -6.76 -6.47 -10.92
CA GLN A 156 -6.00 -5.23 -10.91
C GLN A 156 -5.66 -4.78 -12.35
N ARG A 157 -5.29 -5.70 -13.23
CA ARG A 157 -5.04 -5.39 -14.65
C ARG A 157 -6.27 -4.81 -15.32
N MET A 158 -7.44 -5.42 -15.14
CA MET A 158 -8.70 -4.93 -15.72
C MET A 158 -9.05 -3.53 -15.21
N ALA A 159 -8.90 -3.29 -13.93
CA ALA A 159 -9.11 -1.97 -13.33
C ALA A 159 -8.09 -0.95 -13.86
N ALA A 160 -6.83 -1.32 -13.96
CA ALA A 160 -5.77 -0.46 -14.50
C ALA A 160 -6.06 -0.05 -15.94
N GLU A 161 -6.47 -0.99 -16.79
CA GLU A 161 -6.86 -0.71 -18.17
C GLU A 161 -8.08 0.23 -18.26
N ALA A 162 -9.05 0.04 -17.38
CA ALA A 162 -10.23 0.92 -17.31
C ALA A 162 -9.85 2.34 -16.87
N VAL A 163 -8.94 2.47 -15.89
CA VAL A 163 -8.40 3.76 -15.44
C VAL A 163 -7.65 4.45 -16.59
N ARG A 164 -6.77 3.73 -17.30
CA ARG A 164 -5.98 4.31 -18.40
C ARG A 164 -6.82 4.88 -19.53
N ARG A 165 -7.96 4.32 -19.81
CA ARG A 165 -8.90 4.87 -20.81
C ARG A 165 -9.48 6.22 -20.39
N ILE A 166 -9.51 6.51 -19.10
CA ILE A 166 -10.04 7.77 -18.53
C ILE A 166 -8.91 8.74 -18.23
N ASP A 167 -7.89 8.26 -17.57
CA ASP A 167 -6.74 9.02 -17.07
C ASP A 167 -5.44 8.38 -17.55
N PRO A 168 -4.89 8.85 -18.68
CA PRO A 168 -3.66 8.28 -19.22
C PRO A 168 -2.40 8.68 -18.45
N ASP A 169 -2.48 9.64 -17.56
CA ASP A 169 -1.31 10.33 -17.02
C ASP A 169 -0.95 9.95 -15.58
N THR A 170 -1.92 9.67 -14.72
CA THR A 170 -1.66 9.37 -13.32
C THR A 170 -1.07 7.96 -13.17
N PRO A 171 0.08 7.80 -12.48
CA PRO A 171 0.61 6.47 -12.18
C PRO A 171 -0.40 5.57 -11.48
N ILE A 172 -0.37 4.28 -11.83
CA ILE A 172 -1.15 3.25 -11.16
C ILE A 172 -0.21 2.41 -10.31
N VAL A 173 -0.62 2.11 -9.09
CA VAL A 173 0.12 1.25 -8.16
C VAL A 173 -0.52 -0.13 -8.12
N ILE A 174 0.28 -1.15 -8.32
CA ILE A 174 -0.11 -2.56 -8.24
C ILE A 174 0.52 -3.18 -7.00
N GLU A 175 -0.27 -3.93 -6.25
CA GLU A 175 0.17 -4.69 -5.09
C GLU A 175 0.19 -6.19 -5.39
N SER A 176 1.17 -6.89 -4.78
CA SER A 176 1.28 -8.33 -4.91
C SER A 176 0.31 -9.07 -3.97
N ASN A 177 0.19 -10.37 -4.13
CA ASN A 177 -0.59 -11.22 -3.24
C ASN A 177 0.08 -11.37 -1.86
N GLU A 178 -0.52 -12.15 -0.97
CA GLU A 178 -0.01 -12.45 0.37
C GLU A 178 0.27 -11.18 1.20
N TRP A 179 -0.72 -10.28 1.27
CA TRP A 179 -0.63 -9.03 2.00
C TRP A 179 0.45 -8.08 1.44
N ASP A 180 0.65 -8.09 0.15
CA ASP A 180 1.70 -7.33 -0.51
C ASP A 180 3.12 -7.65 0.02
N SER A 181 3.31 -8.91 0.38
CA SER A 181 4.54 -9.41 0.98
C SER A 181 5.73 -9.38 -0.02
N PRO A 182 6.95 -9.10 0.45
CA PRO A 182 8.14 -9.14 -0.40
C PRO A 182 8.33 -10.47 -1.13
N VAL A 183 7.99 -11.59 -0.47
CA VAL A 183 8.19 -12.93 -1.04
C VAL A 183 7.26 -13.21 -2.21
N ALA A 184 6.08 -12.59 -2.25
CA ALA A 184 5.12 -12.76 -3.33
C ALA A 184 5.62 -12.15 -4.66
N PHE A 185 6.60 -11.29 -4.64
CA PHE A 185 7.24 -10.75 -5.85
C PHE A 185 7.92 -11.83 -6.71
N ARG A 186 8.22 -12.99 -6.15
CA ARG A 186 8.74 -14.14 -6.93
C ARG A 186 7.75 -14.63 -7.98
N TYR A 187 6.47 -14.42 -7.74
CA TYR A 187 5.36 -14.87 -8.60
C TYR A 187 4.67 -13.74 -9.32
N LEU A 188 5.01 -12.49 -9.00
CA LEU A 188 4.40 -11.32 -9.60
C LEU A 188 4.94 -11.14 -11.02
N SER A 189 4.03 -10.96 -11.98
CA SER A 189 4.37 -10.51 -13.32
C SER A 189 4.03 -9.02 -13.45
N PRO A 190 4.82 -8.23 -14.18
CA PRO A 190 4.43 -6.87 -14.48
C PRO A 190 3.21 -6.86 -15.42
N LEU A 191 2.42 -5.80 -15.34
CA LEU A 191 1.44 -5.51 -16.38
C LEU A 191 2.19 -5.09 -17.67
N ALA A 192 1.63 -5.42 -18.83
CA ALA A 192 2.09 -4.88 -20.11
C ALA A 192 1.56 -3.44 -20.28
N MET A 193 1.98 -2.56 -19.36
CA MET A 193 1.49 -1.19 -19.28
C MET A 193 2.58 -0.29 -18.70
N ASP A 194 2.76 0.89 -19.30
CA ASP A 194 3.69 1.90 -18.80
C ASP A 194 3.08 2.70 -17.65
N ASN A 195 3.94 3.45 -16.94
CA ASN A 195 3.56 4.30 -15.83
C ASN A 195 2.85 3.55 -14.70
N VAL A 196 3.34 2.35 -14.39
CA VAL A 196 2.87 1.49 -13.31
C VAL A 196 3.95 1.36 -12.25
N ILE A 197 3.59 1.65 -11.01
CA ILE A 197 4.44 1.54 -9.83
C ILE A 197 4.05 0.26 -9.10
N TYR A 198 5.04 -0.46 -8.57
CA TYR A 198 4.80 -1.70 -7.83
C TYR A 198 5.08 -1.49 -6.37
N GLN A 199 4.12 -1.83 -5.53
CA GLN A 199 4.17 -1.62 -4.09
C GLN A 199 4.55 -2.91 -3.37
N VAL A 200 5.26 -2.75 -2.26
CA VAL A 200 5.57 -3.80 -1.30
C VAL A 200 5.31 -3.28 0.11
N HIS A 201 4.78 -4.14 0.97
CA HIS A 201 4.68 -3.89 2.41
C HIS A 201 5.77 -4.65 3.14
N MET A 202 6.49 -3.97 4.04
CA MET A 202 7.62 -4.57 4.76
C MET A 202 7.36 -4.60 6.26
N TYR A 203 6.97 -5.79 6.73
CA TYR A 203 6.76 -6.08 8.15
C TYR A 203 7.52 -7.33 8.61
N HIS A 204 8.33 -7.92 7.74
CA HIS A 204 9.03 -9.15 8.09
C HIS A 204 10.22 -8.89 9.00
N PRO A 205 10.36 -9.69 10.06
CA PRO A 205 9.51 -10.81 10.47
C PRO A 205 8.35 -10.33 11.36
N GLY A 206 7.15 -10.82 11.07
CA GLY A 206 5.95 -10.44 11.82
C GLY A 206 6.02 -10.75 13.32
N GLN A 207 6.73 -11.80 13.72
CA GLN A 207 6.95 -12.13 15.12
C GLN A 207 7.74 -11.06 15.90
N PHE A 208 8.41 -10.15 15.20
CA PHE A 208 9.03 -8.96 15.78
C PHE A 208 8.14 -7.73 15.63
N THR A 209 7.77 -7.40 14.39
CA THR A 209 7.05 -6.18 14.07
C THR A 209 5.63 -6.13 14.62
N HIS A 210 4.99 -7.30 14.79
CA HIS A 210 3.62 -7.43 15.28
C HIS A 210 3.54 -8.18 16.61
N GLN A 211 4.64 -8.28 17.35
CA GLN A 211 4.60 -9.03 18.60
C GLN A 211 3.54 -8.47 19.56
N PHE A 212 2.73 -9.37 20.11
CA PHE A 212 1.61 -9.09 21.00
C PHE A 212 0.47 -8.25 20.35
N VAL A 213 0.41 -8.24 19.02
CA VAL A 213 -0.73 -7.67 18.30
C VAL A 213 -1.64 -8.81 17.84
N GLY A 214 -2.87 -8.81 18.31
CA GLY A 214 -3.82 -9.88 18.02
C GLY A 214 -3.35 -11.25 18.51
N ASN A 215 -4.11 -12.29 18.14
CA ASN A 215 -3.84 -13.65 18.62
C ASN A 215 -2.69 -14.37 17.88
N SER A 216 -2.34 -13.89 16.69
CA SER A 216 -1.37 -14.58 15.82
C SER A 216 0.08 -14.44 16.28
N TYR A 217 0.40 -13.41 17.05
CA TYR A 217 1.78 -13.07 17.43
C TYR A 217 2.03 -13.19 18.95
N GLY A 218 1.18 -13.92 19.62
CA GLY A 218 1.29 -14.21 21.05
C GLY A 218 0.67 -13.15 21.94
N GLU A 219 0.64 -13.42 23.23
CA GLU A 219 0.10 -12.53 24.24
C GLU A 219 1.22 -11.98 25.12
N GLN A 220 1.13 -10.69 25.44
CA GLN A 220 2.06 -10.05 26.36
C GLN A 220 2.03 -10.74 27.73
N GLY A 221 3.21 -11.04 28.28
CA GLY A 221 3.36 -11.75 29.55
C GLY A 221 3.36 -13.28 29.46
N LYS A 222 3.01 -13.86 28.30
CA LYS A 222 3.07 -15.32 28.08
C LYS A 222 4.34 -15.78 27.39
N ARG A 223 5.12 -14.86 26.83
CA ARG A 223 6.44 -15.12 26.25
C ARG A 223 7.30 -13.86 26.34
N ASP A 224 8.62 -14.06 26.20
CA ASP A 224 9.58 -12.95 26.17
C ASP A 224 9.46 -12.12 24.90
N PHE A 225 9.88 -10.87 25.00
CA PHE A 225 10.03 -10.00 23.85
C PHE A 225 11.06 -10.54 22.87
N VAL A 226 10.75 -10.46 21.60
CA VAL A 226 11.69 -10.67 20.51
C VAL A 226 12.42 -9.36 20.22
N ARG A 227 13.74 -9.42 20.12
CA ARG A 227 14.61 -8.23 19.96
C ARG A 227 15.23 -8.19 18.56
N TYR A 228 15.35 -6.99 18.01
CA TYR A 228 16.09 -6.74 16.78
C TYR A 228 17.34 -5.86 17.06
N PRO A 229 18.53 -6.15 16.49
CA PRO A 229 18.85 -7.41 15.80
C PRO A 229 18.83 -8.61 16.78
N GLY A 230 18.57 -9.78 16.25
CA GLY A 230 18.53 -10.97 17.09
C GLY A 230 17.98 -12.21 16.42
N LYS A 231 18.06 -13.30 17.16
CA LYS A 231 17.54 -14.60 16.71
C LYS A 231 16.01 -14.62 16.84
N MET A 232 15.34 -15.03 15.77
CA MET A 232 13.90 -15.15 15.70
C MET A 232 13.56 -16.47 15.00
N GLY A 233 13.07 -17.44 15.78
CA GLY A 233 12.94 -18.81 15.28
C GLY A 233 14.30 -19.40 14.93
N SER A 234 14.44 -19.92 13.72
CA SER A 234 15.69 -20.48 13.19
C SER A 234 16.60 -19.45 12.51
N GLU A 235 16.13 -18.21 12.31
CA GLU A 235 16.84 -17.17 11.57
C GLU A 235 17.40 -16.11 12.50
N TYR A 236 18.57 -15.55 12.15
CA TYR A 236 19.09 -14.35 12.78
C TYR A 236 18.74 -13.13 11.93
N TRP A 237 18.03 -12.18 12.52
CA TRP A 237 17.58 -10.97 11.85
C TRP A 237 18.49 -9.79 12.17
N ASP A 238 19.05 -9.24 11.10
CA ASP A 238 19.83 -8.02 11.05
C ASP A 238 19.56 -7.34 9.71
N LYS A 239 20.29 -6.29 9.38
CA LYS A 239 20.16 -5.56 8.14
C LYS A 239 20.34 -6.45 6.90
N GLU A 240 21.27 -7.37 6.93
CA GLU A 240 21.52 -8.28 5.79
C GLU A 240 20.38 -9.28 5.60
N MET A 241 19.74 -9.73 6.68
CA MET A 241 18.56 -10.58 6.56
C MET A 241 17.35 -9.80 5.99
N ILE A 242 17.17 -8.53 6.38
CA ILE A 242 16.17 -7.65 5.77
C ILE A 242 16.44 -7.52 4.28
N ARG A 243 17.68 -7.24 3.89
CA ARG A 243 18.09 -7.15 2.49
C ARG A 243 17.79 -8.44 1.71
N LYS A 244 18.10 -9.58 2.30
CA LYS A 244 17.81 -10.89 1.72
C LYS A 244 16.30 -11.11 1.52
N ARG A 245 15.48 -10.70 2.48
CA ARG A 245 14.02 -10.81 2.39
C ARG A 245 13.46 -9.93 1.28
N LEU A 246 14.07 -8.79 1.00
CA LEU A 246 13.67 -7.85 -0.04
C LEU A 246 14.26 -8.17 -1.42
N GLN A 247 15.08 -9.21 -1.53
CA GLN A 247 15.81 -9.50 -2.78
C GLN A 247 14.88 -9.73 -3.98
N ALA A 248 13.76 -10.45 -3.78
CA ALA A 248 12.79 -10.68 -4.84
C ALA A 248 12.20 -9.37 -5.42
N VAL A 249 12.00 -8.37 -4.56
CA VAL A 249 11.52 -7.04 -4.98
C VAL A 249 12.62 -6.32 -5.77
N ARG A 250 13.86 -6.39 -5.30
CA ARG A 250 15.01 -5.79 -6.00
C ARG A 250 15.22 -6.43 -7.37
N ASP A 251 15.13 -7.73 -7.47
CA ASP A 251 15.24 -8.48 -8.74
C ASP A 251 14.13 -8.07 -9.70
N PHE A 252 12.89 -7.97 -9.22
CA PHE A 252 11.75 -7.48 -10.00
C PHE A 252 11.99 -6.06 -10.52
N GLN A 253 12.44 -5.16 -9.64
CA GLN A 253 12.76 -3.78 -10.00
C GLN A 253 13.75 -3.71 -11.17
N LYS A 254 14.85 -4.42 -11.05
CA LYS A 254 15.92 -4.41 -12.06
C LYS A 254 15.47 -5.06 -13.37
N ARG A 255 14.80 -6.19 -13.27
CA ARG A 255 14.34 -6.95 -14.44
C ARG A 255 13.32 -6.19 -15.27
N HIS A 256 12.42 -5.48 -14.62
CA HIS A 256 11.29 -4.82 -15.27
C HIS A 256 11.40 -3.30 -15.34
N ASN A 257 12.52 -2.72 -14.90
CA ASN A 257 12.70 -1.27 -14.80
C ASN A 257 11.58 -0.61 -14.00
N ALA A 258 11.14 -1.27 -12.92
CA ALA A 258 9.99 -0.84 -12.14
C ALA A 258 10.38 0.22 -11.09
N ARG A 259 9.54 1.25 -10.93
CA ARG A 259 9.56 2.10 -9.74
C ARG A 259 8.89 1.32 -8.61
N ILE A 260 9.57 1.22 -7.46
CA ILE A 260 9.09 0.50 -6.30
C ILE A 260 8.66 1.50 -5.22
N PHE A 261 7.53 1.22 -4.62
CA PHE A 261 6.96 1.98 -3.52
C PHE A 261 6.74 1.07 -2.31
N VAL A 262 7.37 1.39 -1.18
CA VAL A 262 7.12 0.73 0.09
C VAL A 262 5.99 1.48 0.77
N GLY A 263 4.75 1.05 0.54
CA GLY A 263 3.56 1.77 1.00
C GLY A 263 3.30 1.64 2.49
N GLU A 264 3.74 0.53 3.09
CA GLU A 264 3.68 0.29 4.53
C GLU A 264 4.94 -0.39 5.00
N PHE A 265 5.46 0.09 6.10
CA PHE A 265 6.46 -0.58 6.92
C PHE A 265 6.41 0.01 8.32
N SER A 266 6.63 -0.81 9.32
CA SER A 266 6.60 -0.39 10.71
C SER A 266 7.10 -1.50 11.63
N ALA A 267 7.25 -1.18 12.89
CA ALA A 267 7.38 -2.13 13.98
C ALA A 267 6.60 -1.59 15.17
N ILE A 268 5.95 -2.48 15.91
CA ILE A 268 5.17 -2.07 17.07
C ILE A 268 6.05 -1.31 18.08
N LEU A 269 5.49 -0.27 18.69
CA LEU A 269 6.24 0.69 19.51
C LEU A 269 7.05 0.06 20.65
N TRP A 270 6.53 -1.01 21.24
CA TRP A 270 7.19 -1.70 22.37
C TRP A 270 8.21 -2.76 21.96
N ALA A 271 8.44 -2.97 20.66
CA ALA A 271 9.42 -3.95 20.20
C ALA A 271 10.85 -3.47 20.50
N PRO A 272 11.66 -4.24 21.28
CA PRO A 272 13.05 -3.86 21.55
C PRO A 272 13.87 -3.83 20.26
N GLY A 273 14.44 -2.67 19.92
CA GLY A 273 15.19 -2.47 18.69
C GLY A 273 14.35 -1.97 17.51
N ALA A 274 13.09 -1.56 17.74
CA ALA A 274 12.22 -1.06 16.68
C ALA A 274 12.87 0.08 15.87
N ALA A 275 13.52 1.04 16.53
CA ALA A 275 14.19 2.15 15.85
C ALA A 275 15.33 1.68 14.94
N ASP A 276 16.11 0.68 15.38
CA ASP A 276 17.18 0.09 14.57
C ASP A 276 16.62 -0.65 13.36
N TYR A 277 15.55 -1.40 13.55
CA TYR A 277 14.84 -2.08 12.44
C TYR A 277 14.35 -1.08 11.39
N LEU A 278 13.69 -0.01 11.81
CA LEU A 278 13.18 1.02 10.90
C LEU A 278 14.31 1.73 10.15
N ARG A 279 15.40 2.08 10.85
CA ARG A 279 16.57 2.69 10.23
C ARG A 279 17.17 1.77 9.16
N ASP A 280 17.35 0.49 9.47
CA ASP A 280 17.91 -0.48 8.53
C ASP A 280 17.00 -0.66 7.30
N CYS A 281 15.68 -0.70 7.49
CA CYS A 281 14.71 -0.72 6.40
C CYS A 281 14.85 0.52 5.50
N ILE A 282 14.82 1.71 6.10
CA ILE A 282 14.91 2.98 5.34
C ILE A 282 16.23 3.07 4.58
N GLU A 283 17.34 2.70 5.19
CA GLU A 283 18.64 2.72 4.51
C GLU A 283 18.67 1.82 3.28
N ILE A 284 18.04 0.64 3.34
CA ILE A 284 17.92 -0.27 2.20
C ILE A 284 16.99 0.33 1.12
N PHE A 285 15.83 0.85 1.52
CA PHE A 285 14.89 1.47 0.57
C PHE A 285 15.57 2.61 -0.20
N GLU A 286 16.29 3.46 0.49
CA GLU A 286 16.95 4.61 -0.13
C GLU A 286 18.15 4.21 -0.99
N GLU A 287 18.91 3.20 -0.59
CA GLU A 287 19.98 2.62 -1.41
C GLU A 287 19.43 2.12 -2.77
N TYR A 288 18.24 1.54 -2.78
CA TYR A 288 17.59 1.04 -3.99
C TYR A 288 16.74 2.07 -4.73
N GLY A 289 16.62 3.27 -4.19
CA GLY A 289 15.81 4.34 -4.77
C GLY A 289 14.31 4.11 -4.66
N TRP A 290 13.86 3.43 -3.63
CA TRP A 290 12.44 3.13 -3.39
C TRP A 290 11.78 4.26 -2.60
N ASP A 291 10.62 4.73 -3.09
CA ASP A 291 9.76 5.62 -2.33
C ASP A 291 9.18 4.89 -1.12
N TRP A 292 8.92 5.61 -0.03
CA TRP A 292 8.36 4.95 1.14
C TRP A 292 7.42 5.84 1.95
N THR A 293 6.41 5.20 2.56
CA THR A 293 5.51 5.81 3.54
C THR A 293 5.47 4.94 4.79
N TYR A 294 5.77 5.58 5.93
CA TYR A 294 5.79 4.93 7.25
C TYR A 294 4.37 4.74 7.79
N HIS A 295 4.05 3.59 8.31
CA HIS A 295 2.79 3.28 8.97
C HIS A 295 2.93 3.45 10.50
N ALA A 296 2.32 4.45 11.14
CA ALA A 296 1.48 5.46 10.53
C ALA A 296 1.51 6.76 11.33
N PHE A 297 1.05 7.83 10.68
CA PHE A 297 0.88 9.13 11.31
C PHE A 297 -0.55 9.27 11.84
N ARG A 298 -0.70 9.35 13.18
CA ARG A 298 -1.98 9.64 13.88
C ARG A 298 -3.17 8.78 13.42
N GLU A 299 -2.93 7.51 13.11
CA GLU A 299 -3.96 6.63 12.57
C GLU A 299 -5.13 6.37 13.53
N SER A 300 -4.87 6.37 14.82
CA SER A 300 -5.85 6.05 15.88
C SER A 300 -6.63 7.24 16.42
N LYS A 301 -6.58 8.38 15.78
CA LYS A 301 -7.35 9.57 16.17
C LYS A 301 -8.80 9.51 15.73
#